data_b7a2b78a80441e9db11f405cd3dfeb0d
#
_entry.id   b7a2b78a80441e9db11f405cd3dfeb0d
#
_cell.length_a   1.000
_cell.length_b   1.000
_cell.length_c   1.000
_cell.angle_alpha   90.00
_cell.angle_beta   90.00
_cell.angle_gamma   90.00
#
_symmetry.space_group_name_H-M   'P 1'
#
loop_
_entity.id
_entity.type
_entity.pdbx_description
1 polymer ?
#
loop_
_entity_poly.entity_id
_entity_poly.type
_entity_poly.pdbx_seq_one_letter_code
_entity_poly.pdbx_strand_id
1 'polypeptide(L)'
;MSVIDSITAGTRTAFSFEVLPPLKGTGINSLFRTIDELREFDPKYINITTHRSEYVYQESPEGLFQKVSLRRRPGTVAVAAAIKNRYNIDVVPHILCSGFTRAETEY
;
A
#
# COMPACT_ATOMS: atom_id res chain seq x y z
N MET A 1 -12.49 6.19 16.37
CA MET A 1 -13.48 6.48 15.32
C MET A 1 -13.12 5.70 14.07
N SER A 2 -14.07 5.01 13.48
CA SER A 2 -13.83 4.26 12.24
C SER A 2 -13.88 5.16 11.01
N VAL A 3 -13.45 4.64 9.85
CA VAL A 3 -13.55 5.36 8.57
C VAL A 3 -15.00 5.71 8.26
N ILE A 4 -15.93 4.77 8.50
CA ILE A 4 -17.36 5.01 8.28
C ILE A 4 -17.86 6.15 9.15
N ASP A 5 -17.48 6.17 10.42
CA ASP A 5 -17.86 7.25 11.34
C ASP A 5 -17.32 8.60 10.85
N SER A 6 -16.09 8.63 10.35
CA SER A 6 -15.50 9.85 9.79
C SER A 6 -16.26 10.38 8.58
N ILE A 7 -16.78 9.49 7.74
CA ILE A 7 -17.54 9.87 6.54
C ILE A 7 -18.96 10.32 6.92
N THR A 8 -19.61 9.66 7.87
CA THR A 8 -21.03 9.88 8.20
C THR A 8 -21.27 10.98 9.23
N ALA A 9 -20.29 11.31 10.06
CA ALA A 9 -20.42 12.33 11.10
C ALA A 9 -20.49 13.79 10.58
N GLY A 10 -20.27 14.02 9.38
CA GLY A 10 -20.52 15.01 8.38
C GLY A 10 -20.69 16.48 8.67
N THR A 11 -20.16 17.08 9.73
CA THR A 11 -20.20 18.54 9.90
C THR A 11 -18.98 19.25 9.32
N ARG A 12 -17.91 18.52 8.98
CA ARG A 12 -16.68 19.05 8.40
C ARG A 12 -16.20 18.11 7.29
N THR A 13 -15.46 18.68 6.34
CA THR A 13 -14.78 17.90 5.33
C THR A 13 -13.72 17.00 5.98
N ALA A 14 -13.81 15.69 5.72
CA ALA A 14 -12.81 14.75 6.14
C ALA A 14 -11.74 14.62 5.05
N PHE A 15 -10.48 14.77 5.42
CA PHE A 15 -9.35 14.60 4.51
C PHE A 15 -8.75 13.21 4.67
N SER A 16 -8.37 12.63 3.56
CA SER A 16 -7.60 11.38 3.54
C SER A 16 -6.46 11.53 2.53
N PHE A 17 -5.44 10.71 2.71
CA PHE A 17 -4.29 10.67 1.81
C PHE A 17 -4.12 9.25 1.31
N GLU A 18 -3.56 9.12 0.12
CA GLU A 18 -3.20 7.84 -0.45
C GLU A 18 -1.69 7.75 -0.53
N VAL A 19 -1.15 6.65 -0.02
CA VAL A 19 0.28 6.39 -0.04
C VAL A 19 0.57 5.06 -0.71
N LEU A 20 1.78 4.90 -1.20
CA LEU A 20 2.26 3.70 -1.85
C LEU A 20 3.23 2.98 -0.92
N PRO A 21 3.14 1.63 -0.79
CA PRO A 21 4.14 0.90 -0.03
C PRO A 21 5.55 1.16 -0.56
N PRO A 22 6.58 1.19 0.30
CA PRO A 22 7.95 1.40 -0.16
C PRO A 22 8.43 0.21 -1.00
N LEU A 23 9.46 0.42 -1.80
CA LEU A 23 10.11 -0.68 -2.51
C LEU A 23 10.75 -1.64 -1.52
N LYS A 24 10.69 -2.95 -1.81
CA LYS A 24 11.36 -3.96 -0.99
C LYS A 24 12.85 -3.66 -0.89
N GLY A 25 13.39 -3.80 0.30
CA GLY A 25 14.80 -3.54 0.57
C GLY A 25 15.14 -2.10 0.94
N THR A 26 14.23 -1.14 0.80
CA THR A 26 14.49 0.26 1.14
C THR A 26 14.05 0.64 2.56
N GLY A 27 13.34 -0.25 3.24
CA GLY A 27 12.79 0.01 4.56
C GLY A 27 11.56 0.90 4.55
N ILE A 28 10.91 1.02 5.70
CA ILE A 28 9.64 1.72 5.83
C ILE A 28 9.80 3.17 6.34
N ASN A 29 11.00 3.58 6.72
CA ASN A 29 11.23 4.87 7.36
C ASN A 29 10.88 6.07 6.47
N SER A 30 11.08 5.97 5.16
CA SER A 30 10.70 7.02 4.23
C SER A 30 9.20 7.25 4.20
N LEU A 31 8.42 6.16 4.26
CA LEU A 31 6.96 6.23 4.34
C LEU A 31 6.53 6.87 5.66
N PHE A 32 7.13 6.48 6.77
CA PHE A 32 6.81 7.08 8.07
C PHE A 32 7.13 8.57 8.10
N ARG A 33 8.23 9.02 7.49
CA ARG A 33 8.54 10.45 7.39
C ARG A 33 7.47 11.20 6.60
N THR A 34 6.99 10.64 5.50
CA THR A 34 5.90 11.23 4.72
C THR A 34 4.64 11.36 5.57
N ILE A 35 4.29 10.32 6.33
CA ILE A 35 3.12 10.34 7.20
C ILE A 35 3.30 11.36 8.34
N ASP A 36 4.49 11.47 8.91
CA ASP A 36 4.78 12.47 9.93
C ASP A 36 4.49 13.89 9.44
N GLU A 37 4.84 14.19 8.20
CA GLU A 37 4.54 15.49 7.59
C GLU A 37 3.03 15.66 7.32
N LEU A 38 2.36 14.61 6.86
CA LEU A 38 0.93 14.65 6.55
C LEU A 38 0.04 14.77 7.79
N ARG A 39 0.51 14.34 8.95
CA ARG A 39 -0.25 14.43 10.20
C ARG A 39 -0.63 15.86 10.56
N GLU A 40 0.12 16.86 10.12
CA GLU A 40 -0.20 18.27 10.30
C GLU A 40 -1.59 18.63 9.78
N PHE A 41 -2.05 17.94 8.74
CA PHE A 41 -3.34 18.19 8.12
C PHE A 41 -4.50 17.39 8.74
N ASP A 42 -4.23 16.67 9.82
CA ASP A 42 -5.21 15.84 10.55
C ASP A 42 -6.02 14.91 9.64
N PRO A 43 -5.35 14.00 8.90
CA PRO A 43 -6.07 13.05 8.06
C PRO A 43 -6.93 12.12 8.92
N LYS A 44 -8.15 11.84 8.47
CA LYS A 44 -9.06 10.96 9.19
C LYS A 44 -8.75 9.49 8.93
N TYR A 45 -8.21 9.19 7.78
CA TYR A 45 -7.72 7.85 7.43
C TYR A 45 -6.69 7.96 6.30
N ILE A 46 -5.94 6.89 6.11
CA ILE A 46 -4.93 6.79 5.07
C ILE A 46 -5.24 5.59 4.21
N ASN A 47 -5.23 5.77 2.90
CA ASN A 47 -5.36 4.70 1.93
C ASN A 47 -3.98 4.21 1.52
N ILE A 48 -3.81 2.90 1.40
CA ILE A 48 -2.60 2.30 0.86
C ILE A 48 -2.96 1.64 -0.45
N THR A 49 -2.46 2.22 -1.54
CA THR A 49 -2.72 1.69 -2.87
C THR A 49 -1.79 0.53 -3.20
N THR A 50 -2.20 -0.27 -4.17
CA THR A 50 -1.39 -1.38 -4.67
C THR A 50 -1.26 -1.27 -6.18
N HIS A 51 -0.16 -1.80 -6.70
CA HIS A 51 0.09 -1.91 -8.13
C HIS A 51 0.22 -3.37 -8.52
N ARG A 52 -0.10 -3.66 -9.78
CA ARG A 52 0.13 -4.98 -10.33
C ARG A 52 1.61 -5.31 -10.31
N SER A 53 1.90 -6.62 -10.20
CA SER A 53 3.27 -7.11 -10.34
C SER A 53 3.86 -6.68 -11.67
N GLU A 54 5.10 -6.25 -11.64
CA GLU A 54 5.86 -5.98 -12.84
C GLU A 54 6.39 -7.29 -13.44
N TYR A 55 6.59 -7.30 -14.74
CA TYR A 55 7.17 -8.44 -15.44
C TYR A 55 8.51 -8.05 -16.02
N VAL A 56 9.48 -8.92 -15.86
CA VAL A 56 10.80 -8.78 -16.47
C VAL A 56 11.11 -10.04 -17.27
N TYR A 57 11.95 -9.89 -18.29
CA TYR A 57 12.43 -11.01 -19.08
C TYR A 57 13.84 -11.37 -18.58
N GLN A 58 14.04 -12.62 -18.22
CA GLN A 58 15.32 -13.15 -17.81
C GLN A 58 15.84 -14.10 -18.87
N GLU A 59 17.12 -13.95 -19.24
CA GLU A 59 17.77 -14.87 -20.16
C GLU A 59 18.12 -16.18 -19.46
N SER A 60 17.68 -17.29 -20.04
CA SER A 60 18.03 -18.64 -19.55
C SER A 60 19.41 -19.06 -20.08
N PRO A 61 20.04 -20.09 -19.47
CA PRO A 61 21.30 -20.63 -19.98
C PRO A 61 21.25 -21.12 -21.44
N GLU A 62 20.07 -21.43 -21.95
CA GLU A 62 19.86 -21.87 -23.34
C GLU A 62 19.66 -20.70 -24.31
N GLY A 63 19.80 -19.46 -23.87
CA GLY A 63 19.61 -18.27 -24.72
C GLY A 63 18.16 -17.86 -24.96
N LEU A 64 17.21 -18.46 -24.24
CA LEU A 64 15.80 -18.13 -24.29
C LEU A 64 15.46 -17.11 -23.20
N PHE A 65 14.43 -16.28 -23.44
CA PHE A 65 13.93 -15.34 -22.45
C PHE A 65 12.70 -15.90 -21.73
N GLN A 66 12.68 -15.79 -20.43
CA GLN A 66 11.56 -16.17 -19.59
C GLN A 66 10.91 -14.95 -19.00
N LYS A 67 9.58 -14.84 -19.10
CA LYS A 67 8.80 -13.81 -18.45
C LYS A 67 8.61 -14.15 -16.99
N VAL A 68 9.12 -13.31 -16.10
CA VAL A 68 9.07 -13.52 -14.66
C VAL A 68 8.29 -12.39 -14.00
N SER A 69 7.35 -12.74 -13.12
CA SER A 69 6.63 -11.77 -12.30
C SER A 69 7.53 -11.26 -11.18
N LEU A 70 7.58 -9.96 -11.01
CA LEU A 70 8.42 -9.32 -10.00
C LEU A 70 7.56 -8.46 -9.07
N ARG A 71 7.59 -8.76 -7.79
CA ARG A 71 6.93 -7.95 -6.76
C ARG A 71 7.95 -7.07 -6.07
N ARG A 72 7.90 -5.78 -6.37
CA ARG A 72 8.86 -4.81 -5.83
C ARG A 72 8.41 -4.18 -4.53
N ARG A 73 7.14 -4.33 -4.16
CA ARG A 73 6.57 -3.71 -2.97
C ARG A 73 5.94 -4.75 -2.06
N PRO A 74 5.97 -4.52 -0.73
CA PRO A 74 5.26 -5.40 0.21
C PRO A 74 3.75 -5.30 0.02
N GLY A 75 3.02 -6.26 0.59
CA GLY A 75 1.57 -6.25 0.59
C GLY A 75 0.99 -5.07 1.37
N THR A 76 -0.14 -4.54 0.90
CA THR A 76 -0.77 -3.37 1.50
C THR A 76 -1.25 -3.62 2.93
N VAL A 77 -1.68 -4.84 3.25
CA VAL A 77 -2.17 -5.19 4.59
C VAL A 77 -1.05 -5.11 5.63
N ALA A 78 0.14 -5.61 5.29
CA ALA A 78 1.29 -5.55 6.20
C ALA A 78 1.70 -4.10 6.47
N VAL A 79 1.74 -3.26 5.45
CA VAL A 79 2.05 -1.84 5.58
C VAL A 79 0.96 -1.11 6.38
N ALA A 80 -0.31 -1.44 6.15
CA ALA A 80 -1.43 -0.90 6.91
C ALA A 80 -1.30 -1.22 8.40
N ALA A 81 -0.95 -2.45 8.74
CA ALA A 81 -0.74 -2.85 10.13
C ALA A 81 0.40 -2.06 10.79
N ALA A 82 1.49 -1.84 10.08
CA ALA A 82 2.62 -1.06 10.60
C ALA A 82 2.22 0.40 10.86
N ILE A 83 1.48 1.03 9.97
CA ILE A 83 0.99 2.40 10.13
C ILE A 83 0.01 2.50 11.29
N LYS A 84 -0.95 1.59 11.35
CA LYS A 84 -1.95 1.58 12.43
C LYS A 84 -1.30 1.42 13.79
N ASN A 85 -0.32 0.53 13.89
CA ASN A 85 0.41 0.29 15.14
C ASN A 85 1.22 1.51 15.59
N ARG A 86 1.85 2.22 14.66
CA ARG A 86 2.69 3.38 14.98
C ARG A 86 1.91 4.65 15.25
N TYR A 87 0.87 4.93 14.46
CA TYR A 87 0.18 6.22 14.49
C TYR A 87 -1.23 6.17 15.05
N ASN A 88 -1.79 5.00 15.20
CA ASN A 88 -3.19 4.82 15.59
C ASN A 88 -4.18 5.58 14.71
N ILE A 89 -3.88 5.69 13.41
CA ILE A 89 -4.75 6.26 12.39
C ILE A 89 -5.43 5.11 11.66
N ASP A 90 -6.69 5.26 11.30
CA ASP A 90 -7.39 4.26 10.50
C ASP A 90 -6.76 4.17 9.12
N VAL A 91 -6.60 2.94 8.62
CA VAL A 91 -5.92 2.66 7.36
C VAL A 91 -6.80 1.76 6.50
N VAL A 92 -6.88 2.09 5.21
CA VAL A 92 -7.64 1.32 4.23
C VAL A 92 -6.66 0.72 3.23
N PRO A 93 -6.30 -0.57 3.38
CA PRO A 93 -5.44 -1.23 2.39
C PRO A 93 -6.25 -1.59 1.14
N HIS A 94 -5.74 -1.22 -0.03
CA HIS A 94 -6.39 -1.55 -1.29
C HIS A 94 -6.02 -2.97 -1.72
N ILE A 95 -7.00 -3.67 -2.27
CA ILE A 95 -6.83 -5.02 -2.83
C ILE A 95 -7.37 -4.99 -4.26
N LEU A 96 -6.53 -5.37 -5.21
CA LEU A 96 -6.94 -5.52 -6.60
C LEU A 96 -7.38 -6.98 -6.83
N CYS A 97 -8.61 -7.14 -7.32
CA CYS A 97 -9.20 -8.46 -7.52
C CYS A 97 -9.19 -8.93 -8.98
N SER A 98 -8.71 -8.10 -9.91
CA SER A 98 -8.65 -8.44 -11.33
C SER A 98 -7.21 -8.39 -11.84
N GLY A 99 -6.89 -9.31 -12.76
CA GLY A 99 -5.55 -9.36 -13.35
C GLY A 99 -4.49 -10.00 -12.47
N PHE A 100 -4.89 -10.65 -11.38
CA PHE A 100 -3.99 -11.38 -10.49
C PHE A 100 -4.37 -12.84 -10.42
N THR A 101 -3.37 -13.70 -10.21
CA THR A 101 -3.60 -15.08 -9.81
C THR A 101 -4.11 -15.13 -8.37
N ARG A 102 -4.60 -16.29 -7.95
CA ARG A 102 -5.00 -16.49 -6.56
C ARG A 102 -3.84 -16.21 -5.58
N ALA A 103 -2.66 -16.74 -5.87
CA ALA A 103 -1.49 -16.53 -5.03
C ALA A 103 -1.10 -15.05 -4.92
N GLU A 104 -1.20 -14.30 -6.02
CA GLU A 104 -0.93 -12.87 -6.01
C GLU A 104 -1.96 -12.09 -5.18
N THR A 105 -3.22 -12.50 -5.24
CA THR A 105 -4.29 -11.85 -4.45
C THR A 105 -4.13 -12.12 -2.95
N GLU A 106 -3.66 -13.29 -2.58
CA GLU A 106 -3.44 -13.67 -1.19
C GLU A 106 -2.15 -13.06 -0.60
N TYR A 107 -1.26 -12.55 -1.42
CA TYR A 107 -0.02 -11.92 -0.98
C TYR A 107 -0.30 -10.60 -0.29
#